data_4bead5b1e30a381347efb4e0954b3f6c
#
_entry.id   4bead5b1e30a381347efb4e0954b3f6c
#
_cell.length_a   1.000
_cell.length_b   1.000
_cell.length_c   1.000
_cell.angle_alpha   90.00
_cell.angle_beta   90.00
_cell.angle_gamma   90.00
#
_symmetry.space_group_name_H-M   'P 1'
#
loop_
_entity.id
_entity.type
_entity.pdbx_description
1 polymer ?
#
loop_
_entity_poly.entity_id
_entity_poly.type
_entity_poly.pdbx_seq_one_letter_code
_entity_poly.pdbx_strand_id
1 'polypeptide(L)'
;AYEKGAYRTLKIKRKKVNGEMHYIGDFPFHDFPEEYYDMTKELRLYPETRSLQQVYWNDNKLIVKGYSFIQRLTCSSKHAQQLKANLLNVATKESVSVPLTVCKANGVRGRHGLKVDKSNRKARYYNYKWSGFEIEIDFSRPEIQKIANGILKVELQYDREGIHTSFYAGGPVSGSDARPKYLNVKDTKVLPYYNLGY
;
A
#
# COMPACT_ATOMS: atom_id res chain seq x y z
N ALA A 1 3.83 -6.67 30.55
CA ALA A 1 4.82 -6.02 29.71
C ALA A 1 5.11 -6.93 28.51
N TYR A 2 4.47 -6.66 27.37
CA TYR A 2 4.79 -7.37 26.15
C TYR A 2 6.14 -6.87 25.63
N GLU A 3 7.14 -7.74 25.61
CA GLU A 3 8.40 -7.43 24.93
C GLU A 3 8.13 -7.09 23.47
N LYS A 4 8.63 -5.96 23.02
CA LYS A 4 8.50 -5.46 21.62
C LYS A 4 8.88 -6.50 20.53
N GLY A 5 9.56 -7.59 20.92
CA GLY A 5 9.96 -8.69 20.04
C GLY A 5 8.87 -9.72 19.74
N ALA A 6 7.95 -10.00 20.67
CA ALA A 6 6.93 -11.04 20.49
C ALA A 6 5.91 -10.70 19.38
N TYR A 7 5.61 -9.42 19.18
CA TYR A 7 4.74 -8.97 18.09
C TYR A 7 5.30 -9.23 16.67
N ARG A 8 6.61 -9.34 16.52
CA ARG A 8 7.24 -9.53 15.20
C ARG A 8 7.08 -10.93 14.64
N THR A 9 6.83 -11.92 15.49
CA THR A 9 6.71 -13.33 15.10
C THR A 9 5.26 -13.84 15.09
N LEU A 10 4.30 -12.98 15.43
CA LEU A 10 2.89 -13.34 15.50
C LEU A 10 2.39 -13.85 14.15
N LYS A 11 1.86 -15.07 14.14
CA LYS A 11 1.14 -15.62 12.99
C LYS A 11 -0.29 -15.09 13.01
N ILE A 12 -0.80 -14.79 11.83
CA ILE A 12 -2.19 -14.44 11.64
C ILE A 12 -2.86 -15.57 10.88
N LYS A 13 -3.91 -16.16 11.46
CA LYS A 13 -4.77 -17.16 10.83
C LYS A 13 -6.01 -16.46 10.28
N ARG A 14 -6.46 -16.88 9.10
CA ARG A 14 -7.74 -16.44 8.55
C ARG A 14 -8.82 -17.40 9.02
N LYS A 15 -9.94 -16.87 9.51
CA LYS A 15 -11.11 -17.62 9.96
C LYS A 15 -12.37 -16.95 9.42
N LYS A 16 -13.29 -17.72 8.88
CA LYS A 16 -14.60 -17.21 8.47
C LYS A 16 -15.56 -17.34 9.65
N VAL A 17 -16.14 -16.21 10.10
CA VAL A 17 -17.10 -16.13 11.20
C VAL A 17 -18.35 -15.44 10.68
N ASN A 18 -19.51 -16.10 10.73
CA ASN A 18 -20.79 -15.56 10.25
C ASN A 18 -20.75 -15.01 8.81
N GLY A 19 -19.96 -15.67 7.93
CA GLY A 19 -19.80 -15.23 6.54
C GLY A 19 -18.71 -14.21 6.29
N GLU A 20 -18.21 -13.53 7.31
CA GLU A 20 -17.13 -12.55 7.23
C GLU A 20 -15.75 -13.15 7.49
N MET A 21 -14.71 -12.56 6.89
CA MET A 21 -13.33 -12.99 7.10
C MET A 21 -12.73 -12.25 8.29
N HIS A 22 -12.27 -13.02 9.28
CA HIS A 22 -11.57 -12.56 10.46
C HIS A 22 -10.10 -12.97 10.44
N TYR A 23 -9.25 -12.16 11.07
CA TYR A 23 -7.81 -12.35 11.14
C TYR A 23 -7.38 -12.54 12.60
N ILE A 24 -7.22 -13.78 13.01
CA ILE A 24 -6.95 -14.17 14.39
C ILE A 24 -5.44 -14.26 14.61
N GLY A 25 -4.92 -13.52 15.57
CA GLY A 25 -3.52 -13.58 15.98
C GLY A 25 -3.20 -14.82 16.80
N ASP A 26 -2.11 -15.51 16.45
CA ASP A 26 -1.63 -16.70 17.19
C ASP A 26 -0.73 -16.26 18.35
N PHE A 27 -1.35 -15.73 19.39
CA PHE A 27 -0.63 -15.29 20.60
C PHE A 27 -0.16 -16.50 21.41
N PRO A 28 0.95 -16.40 22.16
CA PRO A 28 1.50 -17.53 22.93
C PRO A 28 0.62 -17.97 24.11
N PHE A 29 -0.33 -17.15 24.54
CA PHE A 29 -1.24 -17.45 25.64
C PHE A 29 -2.67 -17.52 25.10
N HIS A 30 -3.35 -18.64 25.34
CA HIS A 30 -4.72 -18.89 24.87
C HIS A 30 -5.75 -18.86 26.02
N ASP A 31 -5.47 -18.07 27.06
CA ASP A 31 -6.27 -18.04 28.30
C ASP A 31 -7.51 -17.15 28.18
N PHE A 32 -7.67 -16.45 27.06
CA PHE A 32 -8.80 -15.57 26.80
C PHE A 32 -9.68 -16.08 25.66
N PRO A 33 -10.95 -15.67 25.59
CA PRO A 33 -11.83 -15.95 24.45
C PRO A 33 -11.22 -15.48 23.14
N GLU A 34 -11.48 -16.20 22.04
CA GLU A 34 -10.88 -16.00 20.72
C GLU A 34 -11.08 -14.57 20.19
N GLU A 35 -12.15 -13.90 20.57
CA GLU A 35 -12.45 -12.51 20.20
C GLU A 35 -11.37 -11.51 20.62
N TYR A 36 -10.64 -11.78 21.70
CA TYR A 36 -9.51 -10.94 22.15
C TYR A 36 -8.27 -11.08 21.26
N TYR A 37 -8.24 -12.09 20.42
CA TYR A 37 -7.16 -12.34 19.46
C TYR A 37 -7.51 -11.90 18.03
N ASP A 38 -8.72 -11.38 17.84
CA ASP A 38 -9.18 -10.88 16.54
C ASP A 38 -8.53 -9.52 16.23
N MET A 39 -7.63 -9.54 15.26
CA MET A 39 -6.89 -8.37 14.78
C MET A 39 -7.52 -7.75 13.53
N THR A 40 -8.72 -8.15 13.16
CA THR A 40 -9.35 -7.69 11.91
C THR A 40 -9.52 -6.18 11.88
N LYS A 41 -9.94 -5.58 13.00
CA LYS A 41 -10.12 -4.14 13.13
C LYS A 41 -8.80 -3.38 12.98
N GLU A 42 -7.76 -3.84 13.64
CA GLU A 42 -6.41 -3.26 13.60
C GLU A 42 -5.81 -3.35 12.20
N LEU A 43 -6.02 -4.46 11.50
CA LEU A 43 -5.53 -4.65 10.13
C LEU A 43 -6.30 -3.80 9.11
N ARG A 44 -7.56 -3.47 9.36
CA ARG A 44 -8.34 -2.54 8.53
C ARG A 44 -7.84 -1.10 8.60
N LEU A 45 -7.24 -0.71 9.72
CA LEU A 45 -6.83 0.66 9.95
C LEU A 45 -5.52 1.04 9.25
N TYR A 46 -4.66 0.06 8.90
CA TYR A 46 -3.31 0.36 8.43
C TYR A 46 -2.79 -0.58 7.36
N PRO A 47 -2.74 -0.17 6.09
CA PRO A 47 -1.65 -0.59 5.22
C PRO A 47 -0.39 0.14 5.71
N GLU A 48 0.30 -0.44 6.69
CA GLU A 48 1.40 0.19 7.42
C GLU A 48 2.61 0.54 6.54
N THR A 49 2.72 -0.09 5.38
CA THR A 49 3.90 0.10 4.55
C THR A 49 3.51 0.45 3.14
N ARG A 50 3.72 1.69 2.80
CA ARG A 50 3.54 2.27 1.47
C ARG A 50 4.73 3.17 1.16
N SER A 51 5.31 3.00 -0.01
CA SER A 51 6.43 3.85 -0.43
C SER A 51 6.54 3.90 -1.94
N LEU A 52 6.98 5.02 -2.45
CA LEU A 52 7.26 5.22 -3.86
C LEU A 52 8.72 4.89 -4.16
N GLN A 53 8.95 4.14 -5.21
CA GLN A 53 10.28 3.74 -5.67
C GLN A 53 10.75 4.57 -6.85
N GLN A 54 9.83 4.88 -7.77
CA GLN A 54 10.11 5.69 -8.95
C GLN A 54 8.89 6.54 -9.27
N VAL A 55 9.13 7.79 -9.67
CA VAL A 55 8.12 8.67 -10.25
C VAL A 55 8.80 9.41 -11.41
N TYR A 56 8.29 9.24 -12.63
CA TYR A 56 8.88 9.82 -13.82
C TYR A 56 7.83 10.11 -14.88
N TRP A 57 8.17 10.99 -15.81
CA TRP A 57 7.35 11.29 -16.97
C TRP A 57 7.67 10.35 -18.12
N ASN A 58 6.64 9.88 -18.80
CA ASN A 58 6.69 9.22 -20.10
C ASN A 58 5.69 9.95 -21.01
N ASP A 59 6.17 10.86 -21.84
CA ASP A 59 5.37 11.84 -22.56
C ASP A 59 4.43 12.61 -21.60
N ASN A 60 3.13 12.61 -21.86
CA ASN A 60 2.12 13.27 -21.02
C ASN A 60 1.63 12.41 -19.85
N LYS A 61 2.28 11.28 -19.59
CA LYS A 61 1.90 10.33 -18.56
C LYS A 61 2.88 10.40 -17.38
N LEU A 62 2.35 10.60 -16.18
CA LEU A 62 3.11 10.41 -14.95
C LEU A 62 3.03 8.95 -14.54
N ILE A 63 4.18 8.30 -14.51
CA ILE A 63 4.32 6.91 -14.06
C ILE A 63 4.75 6.92 -12.60
N VAL A 64 3.95 6.27 -11.75
CA VAL A 64 4.20 6.18 -10.31
C VAL A 64 4.36 4.72 -9.94
N LYS A 65 5.57 4.32 -9.53
CA LYS A 65 5.88 2.95 -9.08
C LYS A 65 6.18 2.93 -7.60
N GLY A 66 5.61 1.94 -6.93
CA GLY A 66 5.80 1.79 -5.51
C GLY A 66 5.39 0.42 -5.00
N TYR A 67 5.24 0.32 -3.70
CA TYR A 67 4.67 -0.86 -3.05
C TYR A 67 3.78 -0.48 -1.87
N SER A 68 2.81 -1.35 -1.62
CA SER A 68 1.91 -1.23 -0.47
C SER A 68 1.49 -2.62 0.00
N PHE A 69 1.53 -2.83 1.31
CA PHE A 69 1.06 -4.08 1.92
C PHE A 69 0.70 -3.84 3.39
N ILE A 70 -0.12 -4.73 3.92
CA ILE A 70 -0.39 -4.79 5.35
C ILE A 70 0.65 -5.71 5.98
N GLN A 71 1.33 -5.23 7.02
CA GLN A 71 2.29 -6.05 7.75
C GLN A 71 1.64 -7.35 8.23
N ARG A 72 2.41 -8.45 8.20
CA ARG A 72 1.98 -9.80 8.58
C ARG A 72 0.96 -10.46 7.66
N LEU A 73 0.51 -9.80 6.59
CA LEU A 73 -0.28 -10.42 5.54
C LEU A 73 0.56 -10.64 4.29
N THR A 74 0.79 -11.90 3.93
CA THR A 74 1.62 -12.24 2.77
C THR A 74 0.97 -11.81 1.46
N CYS A 75 1.75 -11.23 0.54
CA CYS A 75 1.37 -10.92 -0.84
C CYS A 75 2.16 -11.84 -1.79
N SER A 76 1.93 -13.15 -1.70
CA SER A 76 2.71 -14.18 -2.42
C SER A 76 2.29 -14.36 -3.88
N SER A 77 1.09 -13.92 -4.26
CA SER A 77 0.55 -13.97 -5.61
C SER A 77 0.00 -12.62 -6.04
N LYS A 78 -0.20 -12.44 -7.36
CA LYS A 78 -0.78 -11.22 -7.95
C LYS A 78 -2.20 -10.93 -7.42
N HIS A 79 -2.93 -11.98 -7.02
CA HIS A 79 -4.31 -11.89 -6.55
C HIS A 79 -4.42 -11.88 -5.01
N ALA A 80 -3.30 -11.79 -4.29
CA ALA A 80 -3.31 -11.76 -2.83
C ALA A 80 -3.94 -10.49 -2.25
N GLN A 81 -3.98 -9.44 -3.03
CA GLN A 81 -4.62 -8.15 -2.73
C GLN A 81 -5.14 -7.53 -4.02
N GLN A 82 -6.19 -6.72 -3.91
CA GLN A 82 -6.67 -5.88 -5.00
C GLN A 82 -6.33 -4.44 -4.67
N LEU A 83 -5.74 -3.74 -5.63
CA LEU A 83 -5.45 -2.32 -5.54
C LEU A 83 -6.15 -1.60 -6.68
N LYS A 84 -6.76 -0.46 -6.37
CA LYS A 84 -7.26 0.51 -7.34
C LYS A 84 -6.64 1.86 -7.04
N ALA A 85 -6.49 2.69 -8.05
CA ALA A 85 -5.97 4.04 -7.89
C ALA A 85 -6.97 5.08 -8.40
N ASN A 86 -7.14 6.14 -7.64
CA ASN A 86 -7.91 7.31 -8.01
C ASN A 86 -7.03 8.55 -7.92
N LEU A 87 -7.24 9.49 -8.82
CA LEU A 87 -6.69 10.83 -8.75
C LEU A 87 -7.79 11.74 -8.17
N LEU A 88 -7.57 12.26 -6.97
CA LEU A 88 -8.53 13.06 -6.21
C LEU A 88 -8.14 14.55 -6.23
N ASN A 89 -9.02 15.43 -6.66
CA ASN A 89 -8.85 16.86 -6.46
C ASN A 89 -9.23 17.22 -5.01
N VAL A 90 -8.28 17.83 -4.29
CA VAL A 90 -8.43 18.11 -2.86
C VAL A 90 -9.51 19.17 -2.58
N ALA A 91 -9.67 20.15 -3.47
CA ALA A 91 -10.61 21.24 -3.30
C ALA A 91 -12.05 20.84 -3.68
N THR A 92 -12.23 20.26 -4.87
CA THR A 92 -13.58 19.92 -5.39
C THR A 92 -14.10 18.58 -4.90
N LYS A 93 -13.21 17.71 -4.36
CA LYS A 93 -13.50 16.32 -3.99
C LYS A 93 -13.88 15.42 -5.18
N GLU A 94 -13.78 15.93 -6.40
CA GLU A 94 -13.94 15.11 -7.60
C GLU A 94 -12.78 14.14 -7.73
N SER A 95 -13.06 12.93 -8.20
CA SER A 95 -12.03 11.91 -8.40
C SER A 95 -12.19 11.19 -9.74
N VAL A 96 -11.07 10.77 -10.30
CA VAL A 96 -11.02 10.00 -11.55
C VAL A 96 -10.20 8.73 -11.30
N SER A 97 -10.74 7.59 -11.70
CA SER A 97 -10.00 6.33 -11.64
C SER A 97 -8.89 6.31 -12.69
N VAL A 98 -7.71 5.90 -12.26
CA VAL A 98 -6.52 5.80 -13.11
C VAL A 98 -6.01 4.36 -13.18
N PRO A 99 -5.43 3.94 -14.32
CA PRO A 99 -4.90 2.59 -14.48
C PRO A 99 -3.86 2.25 -13.40
N LEU A 100 -4.03 1.09 -12.76
CA LEU A 100 -3.08 0.52 -11.83
C LEU A 100 -2.81 -0.93 -12.18
N THR A 101 -1.54 -1.29 -12.24
CA THR A 101 -1.07 -2.66 -12.43
C THR A 101 -0.35 -3.15 -11.19
N VAL A 102 -0.80 -4.28 -10.62
CA VAL A 102 -0.09 -4.97 -9.54
C VAL A 102 1.13 -5.69 -10.12
N CYS A 103 2.30 -5.46 -9.52
CA CYS A 103 3.56 -6.00 -9.98
C CYS A 103 4.42 -6.56 -8.83
N LYS A 104 5.57 -7.12 -9.17
CA LYS A 104 6.54 -7.57 -8.17
C LYS A 104 7.26 -6.37 -7.56
N ALA A 105 7.34 -6.31 -6.24
CA ALA A 105 8.08 -5.29 -5.52
C ALA A 105 9.53 -5.74 -5.28
N ASN A 106 10.48 -5.04 -5.89
CA ASN A 106 11.90 -5.31 -5.70
C ASN A 106 12.41 -4.75 -4.36
N GLY A 107 13.27 -5.51 -3.68
CA GLY A 107 13.92 -5.09 -2.43
C GLY A 107 13.02 -5.04 -1.17
N VAL A 108 11.70 -5.23 -1.29
CA VAL A 108 10.76 -5.14 -0.17
C VAL A 108 11.01 -6.24 0.87
N ARG A 109 11.32 -7.46 0.44
CA ARG A 109 11.65 -8.57 1.34
C ARG A 109 12.85 -8.28 2.24
N GLY A 110 13.88 -7.64 1.71
CA GLY A 110 15.09 -7.30 2.48
C GLY A 110 14.86 -6.16 3.48
N ARG A 111 13.93 -5.25 3.19
CA ARG A 111 13.64 -4.08 4.05
C ARG A 111 12.61 -4.37 5.13
N HIS A 112 11.59 -5.14 4.81
CA HIS A 112 10.40 -5.37 5.66
C HIS A 112 10.20 -6.83 6.03
N GLY A 113 10.89 -7.78 5.36
CA GLY A 113 10.93 -9.17 5.77
C GLY A 113 11.59 -9.26 7.14
N LEU A 114 10.97 -9.98 8.07
CA LEU A 114 11.60 -10.28 9.34
C LEU A 114 12.92 -11.02 9.07
N LYS A 115 14.03 -10.45 9.54
CA LYS A 115 15.28 -11.20 9.65
C LYS A 115 15.04 -12.29 10.71
N VAL A 116 15.02 -13.52 10.27
CA VAL A 116 14.96 -14.65 11.18
C VAL A 116 16.24 -14.66 11.99
N ASP A 117 16.12 -14.79 13.28
CA ASP A 117 17.19 -15.27 14.11
C ASP A 117 17.63 -16.65 13.56
N LYS A 118 18.90 -16.78 13.22
CA LYS A 118 19.46 -18.02 12.63
C LYS A 118 19.28 -19.24 13.54
N SER A 119 19.05 -19.02 14.83
CA SER A 119 18.78 -20.05 15.82
C SER A 119 17.37 -20.65 15.72
N ASN A 120 16.41 -19.96 15.10
CA ASN A 120 15.03 -20.40 15.01
C ASN A 120 14.61 -20.77 13.58
N ARG A 121 14.89 -22.01 13.17
CA ARG A 121 14.59 -22.57 11.83
C ARG A 121 13.09 -22.53 11.46
N LYS A 122 12.18 -22.21 12.37
CA LYS A 122 10.72 -22.17 12.13
C LYS A 122 10.17 -20.76 11.87
N ALA A 123 10.98 -19.71 11.96
CA ALA A 123 10.50 -18.37 11.69
C ALA A 123 10.10 -18.23 10.22
N ARG A 124 8.82 -18.03 9.96
CA ARG A 124 8.28 -17.85 8.62
C ARG A 124 8.37 -16.40 8.20
N TYR A 125 9.00 -16.16 7.06
CA TYR A 125 9.00 -14.84 6.43
C TYR A 125 7.65 -14.55 5.81
N TYR A 126 7.18 -13.33 6.00
CA TYR A 126 6.08 -12.82 5.19
C TYR A 126 6.59 -12.56 3.77
N ASN A 127 5.87 -13.05 2.81
CA ASN A 127 6.21 -12.87 1.41
C ASN A 127 5.45 -11.67 0.84
N TYR A 128 6.15 -10.58 0.58
CA TYR A 128 5.61 -9.35 -0.01
C TYR A 128 5.96 -9.19 -1.50
N LYS A 129 6.24 -10.29 -2.19
CA LYS A 129 6.72 -10.26 -3.58
C LYS A 129 5.77 -9.51 -4.52
N TRP A 130 4.46 -9.64 -4.34
CA TRP A 130 3.43 -9.05 -5.18
C TRP A 130 2.75 -7.83 -4.53
N SER A 131 3.47 -7.09 -3.71
CA SER A 131 3.00 -5.85 -3.11
C SER A 131 3.29 -4.61 -3.96
N GLY A 132 3.97 -4.75 -5.08
CA GLY A 132 4.28 -3.65 -5.98
C GLY A 132 3.08 -3.18 -6.78
N PHE A 133 3.10 -1.91 -7.14
CA PHE A 133 2.14 -1.30 -8.05
C PHE A 133 2.84 -0.35 -9.04
N GLU A 134 2.22 -0.20 -10.19
CA GLU A 134 2.52 0.82 -11.19
C GLU A 134 1.21 1.52 -11.54
N ILE A 135 1.19 2.85 -11.42
CA ILE A 135 0.06 3.71 -11.76
C ILE A 135 0.45 4.56 -12.95
N GLU A 136 -0.44 4.67 -13.93
CA GLU A 136 -0.30 5.54 -15.09
C GLU A 136 -1.34 6.66 -15.02
N ILE A 137 -0.88 7.91 -14.90
CA ILE A 137 -1.74 9.10 -14.90
C ILE A 137 -1.51 9.86 -16.20
N ASP A 138 -2.40 9.69 -17.15
CA ASP A 138 -2.34 10.36 -18.45
C ASP A 138 -3.05 11.72 -18.40
N PHE A 139 -2.26 12.78 -18.27
CA PHE A 139 -2.79 14.15 -18.22
C PHE A 139 -3.36 14.66 -19.56
N SER A 140 -3.26 13.91 -20.65
CA SER A 140 -3.94 14.25 -21.91
C SER A 140 -5.43 13.88 -21.90
N ARG A 141 -5.88 13.01 -20.97
CA ARG A 141 -7.26 12.55 -20.87
C ARG A 141 -8.19 13.67 -20.42
N PRO A 142 -9.33 13.91 -21.11
CA PRO A 142 -10.24 15.00 -20.79
C PRO A 142 -10.77 14.97 -19.36
N GLU A 143 -11.06 13.78 -18.82
CA GLU A 143 -11.56 13.62 -17.46
C GLU A 143 -10.52 13.98 -16.39
N ILE A 144 -9.23 13.76 -16.66
CA ILE A 144 -8.16 14.20 -15.77
C ILE A 144 -7.97 15.70 -15.89
N GLN A 145 -8.00 16.26 -17.11
CA GLN A 145 -7.88 17.69 -17.32
C GLN A 145 -9.00 18.47 -16.61
N LYS A 146 -10.22 17.94 -16.61
CA LYS A 146 -11.37 18.56 -15.92
C LYS A 146 -11.11 18.77 -14.43
N ILE A 147 -10.43 17.84 -13.76
CA ILE A 147 -10.13 17.92 -12.33
C ILE A 147 -8.72 18.47 -12.04
N ALA A 148 -7.90 18.77 -13.05
CA ALA A 148 -6.48 19.11 -12.88
C ALA A 148 -6.22 20.52 -12.35
N ASN A 149 -7.26 21.29 -12.01
CA ASN A 149 -7.09 22.61 -11.42
C ASN A 149 -6.90 22.50 -9.89
N GLY A 150 -5.69 22.75 -9.42
CA GLY A 150 -5.34 22.76 -8.00
C GLY A 150 -4.51 21.52 -7.55
N ILE A 151 -4.67 21.13 -6.30
CA ILE A 151 -3.91 20.01 -5.70
C ILE A 151 -4.61 18.69 -5.96
N LEU A 152 -3.87 17.78 -6.61
CA LEU A 152 -4.31 16.41 -6.83
C LEU A 152 -3.57 15.46 -5.89
N LYS A 153 -4.28 14.48 -5.35
CA LYS A 153 -3.70 13.39 -4.55
C LYS A 153 -3.96 12.05 -5.23
N VAL A 154 -2.96 11.19 -5.21
CA VAL A 154 -3.11 9.79 -5.63
C VAL A 154 -3.61 8.99 -4.43
N GLU A 155 -4.85 8.56 -4.51
CA GLU A 155 -5.48 7.68 -3.52
C GLU A 155 -5.39 6.23 -4.01
N LEU A 156 -4.98 5.34 -3.13
CA LEU A 156 -4.99 3.89 -3.33
C LEU A 156 -6.14 3.29 -2.51
N GLN A 157 -6.97 2.51 -3.16
CA GLN A 157 -7.98 1.68 -2.50
C GLN A 157 -7.44 0.25 -2.42
N TYR A 158 -7.37 -0.25 -1.21
CA TYR A 158 -6.90 -1.59 -0.90
C TYR A 158 -8.07 -2.48 -0.53
N ASP A 159 -8.17 -3.61 -1.21
CA ASP A 159 -9.17 -4.62 -0.95
C ASP A 159 -8.51 -5.99 -0.77
N ARG A 160 -8.84 -6.65 0.30
CA ARG A 160 -8.42 -8.00 0.59
C ARG A 160 -9.38 -8.63 1.59
N GLU A 161 -10.08 -9.69 1.21
CA GLU A 161 -10.95 -10.52 2.05
C GLU A 161 -11.27 -9.93 3.45
N GLY A 162 -12.28 -9.09 3.56
CA GLY A 162 -12.69 -8.44 4.82
C GLY A 162 -11.88 -7.20 5.24
N ILE A 163 -10.85 -6.81 4.49
CA ILE A 163 -10.10 -5.58 4.71
C ILE A 163 -10.35 -4.65 3.53
N HIS A 164 -11.04 -3.55 3.78
CA HIS A 164 -11.31 -2.50 2.80
C HIS A 164 -10.82 -1.18 3.38
N THR A 165 -9.85 -0.55 2.75
CA THR A 165 -9.30 0.71 3.22
C THR A 165 -8.79 1.56 2.07
N SER A 166 -8.73 2.86 2.24
CA SER A 166 -8.10 3.78 1.31
C SER A 166 -7.00 4.60 1.99
N PHE A 167 -6.01 5.00 1.21
CA PHE A 167 -4.88 5.77 1.69
C PHE A 167 -4.18 6.48 0.52
N TYR A 168 -3.40 7.51 0.81
CA TYR A 168 -2.61 8.18 -0.22
C TYR A 168 -1.31 7.42 -0.51
N ALA A 169 -0.80 7.55 -1.73
CA ALA A 169 0.29 6.74 -2.27
C ALA A 169 1.63 6.79 -1.50
N GLY A 170 1.77 7.63 -0.50
CA GLY A 170 2.95 7.70 0.37
C GLY A 170 4.10 8.54 -0.21
N GLY A 171 5.22 8.55 0.51
CA GLY A 171 6.43 9.28 0.15
C GLY A 171 7.49 8.39 -0.52
N PRO A 172 8.57 9.00 -1.04
CA PRO A 172 9.66 8.28 -1.68
C PRO A 172 10.47 7.46 -0.69
N VAL A 173 10.97 6.33 -1.14
CA VAL A 173 12.00 5.57 -0.41
C VAL A 173 13.30 6.38 -0.44
N SER A 174 14.04 6.39 0.65
CA SER A 174 15.38 6.99 0.69
C SER A 174 16.28 6.43 -0.42
N GLY A 175 16.92 7.32 -1.18
CA GLY A 175 17.75 6.96 -2.34
C GLY A 175 16.96 6.54 -3.59
N SER A 176 15.64 6.77 -3.62
CA SER A 176 14.82 6.50 -4.80
C SER A 176 14.88 7.67 -5.80
N ASP A 177 14.73 7.34 -7.09
CA ASP A 177 14.57 8.30 -8.18
C ASP A 177 13.09 8.67 -8.34
N ALA A 178 12.54 9.33 -7.33
CA ALA A 178 11.12 9.65 -7.25
C ALA A 178 10.86 11.16 -7.17
N ARG A 179 11.68 11.98 -7.83
CA ARG A 179 11.52 13.45 -7.87
C ARG A 179 11.49 13.97 -9.31
N PRO A 180 10.41 13.74 -10.05
CA PRO A 180 10.30 14.23 -11.41
C PRO A 180 10.21 15.76 -11.42
N LYS A 181 10.75 16.37 -12.47
CA LYS A 181 10.54 17.78 -12.74
C LYS A 181 9.09 18.04 -13.13
N TYR A 182 8.69 19.32 -13.19
CA TYR A 182 7.40 19.66 -13.76
C TYR A 182 7.33 19.33 -15.26
N LEU A 183 6.12 19.10 -15.76
CA LEU A 183 5.82 18.97 -17.17
C LEU A 183 4.69 19.93 -17.53
N ASN A 184 4.79 20.57 -18.69
CA ASN A 184 3.69 21.31 -19.30
C ASN A 184 2.90 20.33 -20.17
N VAL A 185 1.63 20.14 -19.85
CA VAL A 185 0.70 19.35 -20.64
C VAL A 185 -0.40 20.29 -21.14
N LYS A 186 -0.37 20.60 -22.43
CA LYS A 186 -1.19 21.68 -23.00
C LYS A 186 -0.95 22.98 -22.22
N ASP A 187 -2.02 23.59 -21.72
CA ASP A 187 -1.99 24.85 -20.94
C ASP A 187 -1.80 24.62 -19.42
N THR A 188 -1.57 23.39 -19.00
CA THR A 188 -1.47 23.03 -17.58
C THR A 188 -0.05 22.68 -17.21
N LYS A 189 0.51 23.33 -16.19
CA LYS A 189 1.78 22.97 -15.58
C LYS A 189 1.56 22.01 -14.44
N VAL A 190 2.05 20.78 -14.57
CA VAL A 190 1.94 19.73 -13.56
C VAL A 190 3.27 19.58 -12.81
N LEU A 191 3.24 19.77 -11.50
CA LEU A 191 4.40 19.63 -10.62
C LEU A 191 4.12 18.51 -9.60
N PRO A 192 4.73 17.33 -9.76
CA PRO A 192 4.66 16.30 -8.73
C PRO A 192 5.46 16.72 -7.48
N TYR A 193 4.85 16.58 -6.32
CA TYR A 193 5.51 16.86 -5.04
C TYR A 193 5.05 15.88 -3.96
N TYR A 194 5.83 15.75 -2.90
CA TYR A 194 5.49 14.93 -1.75
C TYR A 194 5.13 15.83 -0.58
N ASN A 195 3.93 15.65 -0.06
CA ASN A 195 3.61 16.21 1.24
C ASN A 195 4.16 15.24 2.30
N LEU A 196 5.32 15.57 2.84
CA LEU A 196 5.91 14.86 3.97
C LEU A 196 5.22 15.31 5.27
N GLY A 197 3.88 15.34 5.29
CA GLY A 197 3.08 15.81 6.42
C GLY A 197 3.75 15.46 7.75
N TYR A 198 4.09 16.49 8.48
CA TYR A 198 4.47 16.45 9.88
C TYR A 198 3.20 16.24 10.72
#